data_bf58bb6b59534d16dd4bf649625b712b
#
_entry.id   bf58bb6b59534d16dd4bf649625b712b
#
_cell.length_a   1.000
_cell.length_b   1.000
_cell.length_c   1.000
_cell.angle_alpha   90.00
_cell.angle_beta   90.00
_cell.angle_gamma   90.00
#
_symmetry.space_group_name_H-M   'P 1'
#
loop_
_entity.id
_entity.type
_entity.pdbx_description
1 polymer ?
#
loop_
_entity_poly.entity_id
_entity_poly.type
_entity_poly.pdbx_seq_one_letter_code
_entity_poly.pdbx_strand_id
1 'polypeptide(L)'
;MRAKEFVYEYREQGSRWTGDEYYRHLVEQGYNPAELSEQELEEGWKQWAAGGALALGALGAHHTGPGSGPQIPPQAQPTITQQVQAPESVLDSTEKYLANVATQAGIKGQELAQFLAQLKHESWDFTKMDEKGGSNYYKQKYDPQFAPKTAKILGNKHAGDGERYHGRGYIQLTGRDNYRMAGQALGLDLLNKPELAADPATAAQIAVWFWQNKTKNITNFADTKTVTHKINPALKGLKDRQENFAEYSKLFKLS
;
A
#
# COMPACT_ATOMS: atom_id res chain seq x y z
N MET A 1 6.56 0.10 -10.67
CA MET A 1 7.51 0.33 -9.61
C MET A 1 7.14 -0.54 -8.44
N ARG A 2 8.15 -0.94 -7.75
CA ARG A 2 8.04 -1.81 -6.60
C ARG A 2 7.84 -0.95 -5.38
N ALA A 3 7.05 -1.39 -4.42
CA ALA A 3 6.84 -0.75 -3.10
C ALA A 3 8.15 -0.43 -2.32
N LYS A 4 9.27 -0.32 -3.04
CA LYS A 4 10.62 -0.10 -2.52
C LYS A 4 10.83 1.25 -1.86
N GLU A 5 10.02 2.25 -2.18
CA GLU A 5 10.27 3.64 -1.79
C GLU A 5 9.39 4.11 -0.64
N PHE A 6 8.34 3.35 -0.27
CA PHE A 6 7.48 3.73 0.85
C PHE A 6 8.24 3.84 2.18
N VAL A 7 9.27 3.00 2.38
CA VAL A 7 10.10 2.99 3.60
C VAL A 7 11.17 4.10 3.59
N TYR A 8 11.47 4.69 2.42
CA TYR A 8 12.58 5.64 2.27
C TYR A 8 12.25 7.03 2.82
N GLU A 9 11.01 7.51 2.65
CA GLU A 9 10.61 8.86 3.08
C GLU A 9 10.71 9.09 4.59
N TYR A 10 10.61 8.04 5.40
CA TYR A 10 10.70 8.13 6.87
C TYR A 10 12.12 7.99 7.43
N ARG A 11 13.12 7.61 6.61
CA ARG A 11 14.51 7.36 7.05
C ARG A 11 15.46 8.54 6.91
N GLU A 12 15.14 9.58 6.14
CA GLU A 12 16.07 10.66 5.81
C GLU A 12 16.22 11.76 6.88
N GLN A 13 15.45 11.71 7.97
CA GLN A 13 15.49 12.77 8.99
C GLN A 13 16.54 12.58 10.10
N GLY A 14 17.54 11.71 9.92
CA GLY A 14 18.72 11.63 10.82
C GLY A 14 18.41 11.20 12.27
N SER A 15 17.23 10.67 12.56
CA SER A 15 16.88 10.22 13.89
C SER A 15 17.51 8.84 14.21
N ARG A 16 17.86 8.63 15.48
CA ARG A 16 18.39 7.37 16.04
C ARG A 16 17.38 6.21 15.92
N TRP A 17 16.11 6.50 15.65
CA TRP A 17 14.98 5.60 15.67
C TRP A 17 14.31 5.52 14.29
N THR A 18 13.67 4.40 14.01
CA THR A 18 12.95 4.19 12.76
C THR A 18 11.45 4.41 12.96
N GLY A 19 10.72 4.78 11.89
CA GLY A 19 9.26 4.87 11.94
C GLY A 19 8.60 3.59 12.43
N ASP A 20 9.22 2.43 12.21
CA ASP A 20 8.78 1.12 12.66
C ASP A 20 8.81 0.94 14.18
N GLU A 21 9.87 1.50 14.80
CA GLU A 21 10.01 1.45 16.26
C GLU A 21 8.99 2.37 16.92
N TYR A 22 8.70 3.52 16.31
CA TYR A 22 7.66 4.41 16.77
C TYR A 22 6.26 3.80 16.64
N TYR A 23 5.93 3.19 15.50
CA TYR A 23 4.66 2.49 15.30
C TYR A 23 4.46 1.36 16.30
N ARG A 24 5.51 0.56 16.53
CA ARG A 24 5.48 -0.50 17.56
C ARG A 24 5.25 0.07 18.93
N HIS A 25 5.94 1.16 19.25
CA HIS A 25 5.76 1.85 20.53
C HIS A 25 4.32 2.35 20.73
N LEU A 26 3.69 2.94 19.71
CA LEU A 26 2.28 3.33 19.79
C LEU A 26 1.37 2.15 20.10
N VAL A 27 1.55 1.02 19.42
CA VAL A 27 0.77 -0.21 19.64
C VAL A 27 1.01 -0.77 21.06
N GLU A 28 2.26 -0.79 21.52
CA GLU A 28 2.62 -1.21 22.89
C GLU A 28 2.01 -0.31 23.96
N GLN A 29 1.80 0.96 23.65
CA GLN A 29 1.10 1.91 24.53
C GLN A 29 -0.43 1.85 24.40
N GLY A 30 -0.97 0.93 23.59
CA GLY A 30 -2.41 0.72 23.43
C GLY A 30 -3.09 1.64 22.42
N TYR A 31 -2.33 2.38 21.59
CA TYR A 31 -2.89 3.20 20.53
C TYR A 31 -3.05 2.38 19.25
N ASN A 32 -4.12 2.66 18.50
CA ASN A 32 -4.25 2.17 17.14
C ASN A 32 -3.72 3.26 16.19
N PRO A 33 -2.53 3.07 15.55
CA PRO A 33 -1.97 4.09 14.67
C PRO A 33 -2.84 4.43 13.47
N ALA A 34 -3.77 3.54 13.08
CA ALA A 34 -4.70 3.78 11.98
C ALA A 34 -5.82 4.77 12.34
N GLU A 35 -6.04 5.03 13.63
CA GLU A 35 -7.04 5.98 14.11
C GLU A 35 -6.47 7.36 14.40
N LEU A 36 -5.14 7.52 14.33
CA LEU A 36 -4.46 8.78 14.55
C LEU A 36 -4.37 9.56 13.22
N SER A 37 -4.61 10.86 13.30
CA SER A 37 -4.39 11.76 12.17
C SER A 37 -2.90 11.87 11.83
N GLU A 38 -2.59 12.29 10.61
CA GLU A 38 -1.20 12.49 10.15
C GLU A 38 -0.43 13.49 11.04
N GLN A 39 -1.12 14.55 11.48
CA GLN A 39 -0.53 15.55 12.38
C GLN A 39 -0.19 14.94 13.73
N GLU A 40 -1.07 14.12 14.30
CA GLU A 40 -0.83 13.42 15.57
C GLU A 40 0.33 12.42 15.47
N LEU A 41 0.42 11.69 14.36
CA LEU A 41 1.53 10.78 14.12
C LEU A 41 2.86 11.54 13.97
N GLU A 42 2.86 12.67 13.26
CA GLU A 42 4.06 13.48 13.05
C GLU A 42 4.53 14.17 14.34
N GLU A 43 3.61 14.75 15.11
CA GLU A 43 3.94 15.39 16.40
C GLU A 43 4.42 14.35 17.42
N GLY A 44 3.73 13.22 17.51
CA GLY A 44 4.14 12.12 18.39
C GLY A 44 5.50 11.54 18.00
N TRP A 45 5.78 11.40 16.70
CA TRP A 45 7.09 10.99 16.19
C TRP A 45 8.20 11.95 16.60
N LYS A 46 7.99 13.27 16.45
CA LYS A 46 8.99 14.29 16.83
C LYS A 46 9.33 14.22 18.32
N GLN A 47 8.31 14.03 19.18
CA GLN A 47 8.51 13.89 20.61
C GLN A 47 9.24 12.59 20.98
N TRP A 48 8.85 11.47 20.39
CA TRP A 48 9.48 10.19 20.64
C TRP A 48 10.92 10.11 20.13
N ALA A 49 11.18 10.62 18.94
CA ALA A 49 12.52 10.68 18.35
C ALA A 49 13.48 11.58 19.15
N ALA A 50 12.96 12.58 19.86
CA ALA A 50 13.73 13.43 20.76
C ALA A 50 14.05 12.75 22.12
N GLY A 51 13.67 11.50 22.33
CA GLY A 51 13.90 10.75 23.58
C GLY A 51 12.91 11.09 24.69
N GLY A 52 11.80 11.76 24.36
CA GLY A 52 10.72 12.07 25.28
C GLY A 52 9.77 10.88 25.46
N ALA A 53 9.31 10.63 26.67
CA ALA A 53 8.15 9.78 26.88
C ALA A 53 6.93 10.46 26.25
N LEU A 54 6.13 9.72 25.48
CA LEU A 54 4.91 10.25 24.88
C LEU A 54 3.95 10.75 25.96
N ALA A 55 3.91 12.07 26.18
CA ALA A 55 2.85 12.71 26.94
C ALA A 55 1.65 12.90 26.00
N LEU A 56 0.95 11.81 25.69
CA LEU A 56 -0.20 11.79 24.78
C LEU A 56 -1.47 12.39 25.40
N GLY A 57 -1.33 13.12 26.50
CA GLY A 57 -2.42 13.89 27.08
C GLY A 57 -2.93 15.08 26.25
N ALA A 58 -2.27 15.38 25.12
CA ALA A 58 -2.71 16.43 24.19
C ALA A 58 -3.39 15.87 22.94
N LEU A 59 -3.30 14.56 22.69
CA LEU A 59 -4.00 13.88 21.62
C LEU A 59 -5.35 13.44 22.16
N GLY A 60 -6.43 14.02 21.69
CA GLY A 60 -7.80 13.89 22.18
C GLY A 60 -8.15 12.47 22.67
N ALA A 61 -8.26 12.32 23.97
CA ALA A 61 -8.34 11.04 24.66
C ALA A 61 -9.64 10.29 24.35
N HIS A 62 -9.53 9.11 23.79
CA HIS A 62 -10.41 8.01 24.08
C HIS A 62 -9.61 6.89 24.73
N HIS A 63 -9.41 7.02 26.03
CA HIS A 63 -8.76 6.02 26.87
C HIS A 63 -9.81 4.97 27.24
N THR A 64 -9.66 3.75 26.74
CA THR A 64 -10.30 2.58 27.35
C THR A 64 -9.24 1.88 28.19
N GLY A 65 -9.48 1.79 29.51
CA GLY A 65 -8.60 1.20 30.49
C GLY A 65 -8.31 -0.30 30.24
N PRO A 66 -7.39 -0.91 31.04
CA PRO A 66 -6.98 -2.29 30.87
C PRO A 66 -8.12 -3.23 31.26
N GLY A 67 -8.79 -3.77 30.27
CA GLY A 67 -9.87 -4.74 30.51
C GLY A 67 -10.74 -4.92 29.30
N SER A 68 -10.51 -5.99 28.55
CA SER A 68 -11.27 -6.43 27.40
C SER A 68 -10.90 -5.69 26.11
N GLY A 69 -9.97 -6.25 25.33
CA GLY A 69 -9.81 -5.85 23.94
C GLY A 69 -11.14 -5.97 23.20
N PRO A 70 -11.53 -4.97 22.39
CA PRO A 70 -12.73 -5.09 21.61
C PRO A 70 -12.58 -6.34 20.73
N GLN A 71 -13.43 -7.33 20.92
CA GLN A 71 -13.67 -8.34 19.89
C GLN A 71 -14.15 -7.56 18.69
N ILE A 72 -13.31 -7.46 17.67
CA ILE A 72 -13.71 -6.97 16.35
C ILE A 72 -14.80 -7.94 15.91
N PRO A 73 -16.06 -7.48 15.76
CA PRO A 73 -17.07 -8.33 15.16
C PRO A 73 -16.52 -8.73 13.79
N PRO A 74 -16.73 -9.99 13.33
CA PRO A 74 -16.33 -10.37 11.98
C PRO A 74 -16.93 -9.31 11.04
N GLN A 75 -16.05 -8.54 10.38
CA GLN A 75 -16.50 -7.56 9.40
C GLN A 75 -17.29 -8.36 8.38
N ALA A 76 -18.58 -8.08 8.33
CA ALA A 76 -19.44 -8.58 7.28
C ALA A 76 -18.73 -8.28 5.96
N GLN A 77 -18.50 -9.32 5.18
CA GLN A 77 -18.04 -9.16 3.80
C GLN A 77 -18.98 -8.13 3.18
N PRO A 78 -18.47 -7.06 2.55
CA PRO A 78 -19.34 -6.04 1.99
C PRO A 78 -20.26 -6.73 0.98
N THR A 79 -21.54 -6.71 1.28
CA THR A 79 -22.57 -7.19 0.36
C THR A 79 -22.52 -6.27 -0.85
N ILE A 80 -22.12 -6.81 -1.98
CA ILE A 80 -21.98 -6.10 -3.26
C ILE A 80 -23.36 -5.63 -3.69
N THR A 81 -23.70 -4.37 -3.38
CA THR A 81 -24.91 -3.75 -3.94
C THR A 81 -24.72 -2.24 -4.02
N GLN A 82 -23.96 -1.80 -5.01
CA GLN A 82 -24.25 -0.58 -5.81
C GLN A 82 -23.27 -0.51 -7.00
N GLN A 83 -23.82 -0.74 -8.17
CA GLN A 83 -23.13 -0.78 -9.46
C GLN A 83 -22.61 0.62 -9.82
N VAL A 84 -21.29 0.72 -10.06
CA VAL A 84 -20.76 1.76 -10.93
C VAL A 84 -21.14 1.36 -12.35
N GLN A 85 -22.07 2.09 -12.97
CA GLN A 85 -22.43 1.89 -14.37
C GLN A 85 -21.32 2.39 -15.30
N ALA A 86 -20.26 1.58 -15.46
CA ALA A 86 -19.53 1.57 -16.71
C ALA A 86 -20.33 0.74 -17.73
N PRO A 87 -20.32 1.04 -19.03
CA PRO A 87 -20.97 0.20 -20.00
C PRO A 87 -20.40 -1.21 -19.89
N GLU A 88 -21.26 -2.18 -19.55
CA GLU A 88 -20.93 -3.55 -19.10
C GLU A 88 -20.12 -4.40 -20.10
N SER A 89 -19.82 -3.90 -21.29
CA SER A 89 -19.23 -4.68 -22.39
C SER A 89 -17.75 -4.39 -22.68
N VAL A 90 -17.10 -3.44 -22.00
CA VAL A 90 -15.77 -2.96 -22.41
C VAL A 90 -14.67 -3.28 -21.38
N LEU A 91 -14.98 -3.30 -20.08
CA LEU A 91 -14.02 -3.76 -19.06
C LEU A 91 -14.05 -5.29 -18.92
N ASP A 92 -12.88 -5.91 -18.74
CA ASP A 92 -12.82 -7.32 -18.38
C ASP A 92 -13.30 -7.56 -16.93
N SER A 93 -13.41 -8.83 -16.53
CA SER A 93 -13.91 -9.19 -15.20
C SER A 93 -13.00 -8.69 -14.06
N THR A 94 -11.70 -8.64 -14.29
CA THR A 94 -10.70 -8.17 -13.32
C THR A 94 -10.75 -6.65 -13.19
N GLU A 95 -10.83 -5.93 -14.30
CA GLU A 95 -10.98 -4.48 -14.31
C GLU A 95 -12.26 -4.03 -13.59
N LYS A 96 -13.39 -4.71 -13.86
CA LYS A 96 -14.65 -4.47 -13.15
C LYS A 96 -14.53 -4.70 -11.65
N TYR A 97 -13.89 -5.79 -11.27
CA TYR A 97 -13.68 -6.11 -9.86
C TYR A 97 -12.83 -5.04 -9.16
N LEU A 98 -11.69 -4.66 -9.75
CA LEU A 98 -10.80 -3.61 -9.23
C LEU A 98 -11.49 -2.25 -9.16
N ALA A 99 -12.25 -1.88 -10.19
CA ALA A 99 -13.04 -0.65 -10.21
C ALA A 99 -14.07 -0.62 -9.07
N ASN A 100 -14.75 -1.74 -8.81
CA ASN A 100 -15.72 -1.84 -7.71
C ASN A 100 -15.04 -1.69 -6.35
N VAL A 101 -13.95 -2.42 -6.08
CA VAL A 101 -13.20 -2.33 -4.82
C VAL A 101 -12.69 -0.90 -4.59
N ALA A 102 -12.11 -0.27 -5.62
CA ALA A 102 -11.61 1.10 -5.56
C ALA A 102 -12.75 2.11 -5.29
N THR A 103 -13.91 1.95 -5.96
CA THR A 103 -15.06 2.84 -5.78
C THR A 103 -15.66 2.74 -4.37
N GLN A 104 -15.72 1.54 -3.81
CA GLN A 104 -16.14 1.32 -2.41
C GLN A 104 -15.20 2.03 -1.41
N ALA A 105 -13.91 2.11 -1.75
CA ALA A 105 -12.92 2.85 -0.98
C ALA A 105 -12.91 4.37 -1.25
N GLY A 106 -13.85 4.89 -2.04
CA GLY A 106 -14.00 6.32 -2.33
C GLY A 106 -13.25 6.83 -3.57
N ILE A 107 -12.49 5.98 -4.28
CA ILE A 107 -11.75 6.33 -5.49
C ILE A 107 -12.72 6.43 -6.67
N LYS A 108 -12.85 7.62 -7.29
CA LYS A 108 -13.89 7.90 -8.31
C LYS A 108 -13.36 8.81 -9.43
N GLY A 109 -14.08 8.85 -10.54
CA GLY A 109 -13.80 9.79 -11.64
C GLY A 109 -12.39 9.64 -12.22
N GLN A 110 -11.67 10.74 -12.40
CA GLN A 110 -10.31 10.75 -12.93
C GLN A 110 -9.33 9.96 -12.05
N GLU A 111 -9.53 9.96 -10.73
CA GLU A 111 -8.73 9.15 -9.81
C GLU A 111 -8.89 7.65 -10.09
N LEU A 112 -10.12 7.16 -10.33
CA LEU A 112 -10.39 5.77 -10.69
C LEU A 112 -9.75 5.39 -12.02
N ALA A 113 -9.84 6.28 -13.02
CA ALA A 113 -9.19 6.06 -14.30
C ALA A 113 -7.67 5.96 -14.17
N GLN A 114 -7.05 6.82 -13.36
CA GLN A 114 -5.61 6.73 -13.06
C GLN A 114 -5.26 5.47 -12.28
N PHE A 115 -6.05 5.11 -11.27
CA PHE A 115 -5.84 3.89 -10.50
C PHE A 115 -5.75 2.67 -11.42
N LEU A 116 -6.74 2.47 -12.28
CA LEU A 116 -6.76 1.36 -13.22
C LEU A 116 -5.61 1.44 -14.24
N ALA A 117 -5.32 2.63 -14.77
CA ALA A 117 -4.23 2.83 -15.73
C ALA A 117 -2.86 2.48 -15.14
N GLN A 118 -2.60 2.86 -13.89
CA GLN A 118 -1.35 2.53 -13.21
C GLN A 118 -1.26 1.03 -12.92
N LEU A 119 -2.33 0.42 -12.40
CA LEU A 119 -2.35 -1.01 -12.11
C LEU A 119 -2.22 -1.87 -13.36
N LYS A 120 -2.88 -1.52 -14.46
CA LYS A 120 -2.78 -2.22 -15.75
C LYS A 120 -1.33 -2.31 -16.21
N HIS A 121 -0.60 -1.22 -16.11
CA HIS A 121 0.83 -1.20 -16.42
C HIS A 121 1.68 -2.05 -15.47
N GLU A 122 1.45 -1.96 -14.16
CA GLU A 122 2.27 -2.68 -13.16
C GLU A 122 2.05 -4.19 -13.18
N SER A 123 0.84 -4.65 -13.49
CA SER A 123 0.44 -6.05 -13.43
C SER A 123 0.37 -6.74 -14.79
N TRP A 124 0.87 -6.10 -15.87
CA TRP A 124 0.80 -6.65 -17.21
C TRP A 124 -0.63 -7.09 -17.57
N ASP A 125 -1.51 -6.13 -17.72
CA ASP A 125 -2.93 -6.36 -17.98
C ASP A 125 -3.61 -7.26 -16.91
N PHE A 126 -3.26 -7.02 -15.65
CA PHE A 126 -3.81 -7.71 -14.46
C PHE A 126 -3.58 -9.22 -14.39
N THR A 127 -2.68 -9.76 -15.22
CA THR A 127 -2.44 -11.22 -15.30
C THR A 127 -1.32 -11.69 -14.38
N LYS A 128 -0.45 -10.78 -13.91
CA LYS A 128 0.75 -11.13 -13.17
C LYS A 128 0.56 -10.95 -11.66
N MET A 129 0.15 -12.02 -10.98
CA MET A 129 -0.05 -12.03 -9.53
C MET A 129 1.22 -12.38 -8.73
N ASP A 130 2.19 -13.08 -9.32
CA ASP A 130 3.49 -13.39 -8.72
C ASP A 130 4.65 -12.90 -9.61
N GLU A 131 5.71 -12.40 -9.00
CA GLU A 131 6.94 -12.06 -9.71
C GLU A 131 7.54 -13.31 -10.33
N LYS A 132 7.88 -13.25 -11.63
CA LYS A 132 8.55 -14.37 -12.30
C LYS A 132 9.99 -14.48 -11.81
N GLY A 133 10.33 -15.62 -11.23
CA GLY A 133 11.67 -15.92 -10.74
C GLY A 133 11.66 -17.21 -9.92
N GLY A 134 12.82 -17.73 -9.61
CA GLY A 134 12.99 -18.84 -8.70
C GLY A 134 13.69 -18.40 -7.41
N SER A 135 13.79 -19.31 -6.43
CA SER A 135 14.41 -19.05 -5.13
C SER A 135 15.77 -18.34 -5.24
N ASN A 136 16.65 -18.82 -6.13
CA ASN A 136 17.96 -18.21 -6.32
C ASN A 136 17.90 -16.78 -6.86
N TYR A 137 16.98 -16.49 -7.80
CA TYR A 137 16.76 -15.14 -8.33
C TYR A 137 16.32 -14.17 -7.23
N TYR A 138 15.37 -14.57 -6.38
CA TYR A 138 14.87 -13.72 -5.29
C TYR A 138 15.95 -13.46 -4.23
N LYS A 139 16.74 -14.49 -3.89
CA LYS A 139 17.89 -14.35 -2.98
C LYS A 139 18.90 -13.34 -3.50
N GLN A 140 19.35 -13.52 -4.75
CA GLN A 140 20.32 -12.61 -5.38
C GLN A 140 19.83 -11.17 -5.46
N LYS A 141 18.53 -10.97 -5.57
CA LYS A 141 17.94 -9.66 -5.78
C LYS A 141 17.52 -8.93 -4.51
N TYR A 142 17.15 -9.68 -3.46
CA TYR A 142 16.44 -9.12 -2.33
C TYR A 142 16.97 -9.54 -0.95
N ASP A 143 17.79 -10.59 -0.85
CA ASP A 143 18.33 -11.03 0.45
C ASP A 143 19.43 -10.11 0.95
N PRO A 144 19.54 -9.91 2.30
CA PRO A 144 20.59 -9.09 2.89
C PRO A 144 22.00 -9.57 2.54
N GLN A 145 22.18 -10.87 2.39
CA GLN A 145 23.46 -11.50 2.09
C GLN A 145 23.98 -11.16 0.69
N PHE A 146 23.09 -11.06 -0.30
CA PHE A 146 23.46 -10.87 -1.71
C PHE A 146 23.17 -9.46 -2.22
N ALA A 147 22.14 -8.80 -1.69
CA ALA A 147 21.70 -7.48 -2.10
C ALA A 147 21.47 -6.55 -0.88
N PRO A 148 22.51 -6.26 -0.07
CA PRO A 148 22.34 -5.58 1.21
C PRO A 148 21.68 -4.20 1.10
N LYS A 149 21.98 -3.44 0.04
CA LYS A 149 21.34 -2.12 -0.21
C LYS A 149 19.84 -2.28 -0.51
N THR A 150 19.49 -3.22 -1.38
CA THR A 150 18.09 -3.49 -1.73
C THR A 150 17.34 -4.06 -0.53
N ALA A 151 17.93 -5.01 0.19
CA ALA A 151 17.35 -5.61 1.38
C ALA A 151 17.06 -4.55 2.46
N LYS A 152 18.00 -3.62 2.69
CA LYS A 152 17.81 -2.51 3.63
C LYS A 152 16.61 -1.65 3.25
N ILE A 153 16.46 -1.30 1.97
CA ILE A 153 15.33 -0.50 1.46
C ILE A 153 14.00 -1.25 1.65
N LEU A 154 14.00 -2.57 1.45
CA LEU A 154 12.82 -3.42 1.54
C LEU A 154 12.49 -3.88 2.97
N GLY A 155 13.37 -3.58 3.94
CA GLY A 155 13.26 -4.07 5.31
C GLY A 155 13.47 -5.58 5.44
N ASN A 156 14.10 -6.23 4.47
CA ASN A 156 14.50 -7.63 4.55
C ASN A 156 15.71 -7.74 5.50
N LYS A 157 15.57 -8.53 6.55
CA LYS A 157 16.55 -8.60 7.67
C LYS A 157 17.23 -9.97 7.77
N HIS A 158 16.56 -11.01 7.27
CA HIS A 158 17.00 -12.40 7.44
C HIS A 158 17.24 -13.06 6.08
N ALA A 159 18.12 -14.07 6.08
CA ALA A 159 18.27 -14.95 4.93
C ALA A 159 16.92 -15.60 4.60
N GLY A 160 16.55 -15.62 3.32
CA GLY A 160 15.26 -16.10 2.84
C GLY A 160 14.15 -15.06 2.80
N ASP A 161 14.33 -13.85 3.38
CA ASP A 161 13.32 -12.78 3.27
C ASP A 161 13.07 -12.38 1.82
N GLY A 162 14.10 -12.45 0.96
CA GLY A 162 13.97 -12.13 -0.46
C GLY A 162 13.02 -13.06 -1.19
N GLU A 163 13.09 -14.35 -0.91
CA GLU A 163 12.19 -15.35 -1.46
C GLU A 163 10.81 -15.25 -0.81
N ARG A 164 10.74 -15.07 0.50
CA ARG A 164 9.49 -15.02 1.24
C ARG A 164 8.63 -13.82 0.86
N TYR A 165 9.24 -12.64 0.67
CA TYR A 165 8.57 -11.37 0.42
C TYR A 165 8.87 -10.80 -0.97
N HIS A 166 8.97 -11.67 -1.99
CA HIS A 166 9.07 -11.24 -3.39
C HIS A 166 7.78 -10.58 -3.87
N GLY A 167 7.77 -10.02 -5.06
CA GLY A 167 6.66 -9.24 -5.61
C GLY A 167 5.38 -10.05 -5.82
N ARG A 168 4.26 -9.62 -5.21
CA ARG A 168 2.95 -10.25 -5.37
C ARG A 168 1.83 -9.24 -5.57
N GLY A 169 0.75 -9.70 -6.20
CA GLY A 169 -0.47 -8.95 -6.41
C GLY A 169 -0.36 -7.86 -7.47
N TYR A 170 -1.43 -7.12 -7.68
CA TYR A 170 -1.55 -6.10 -8.74
C TYR A 170 -0.52 -4.97 -8.67
N ILE A 171 0.05 -4.68 -7.51
CA ILE A 171 1.09 -3.67 -7.33
C ILE A 171 2.48 -4.26 -7.14
N GLN A 172 2.63 -5.58 -7.23
CA GLN A 172 3.88 -6.29 -6.96
C GLN A 172 4.49 -5.90 -5.61
N LEU A 173 3.69 -6.01 -4.55
CA LEU A 173 4.13 -5.76 -3.16
C LEU A 173 5.40 -6.56 -2.88
N THR A 174 6.49 -5.89 -2.49
CA THR A 174 7.82 -6.51 -2.33
C THR A 174 8.49 -6.02 -1.06
N GLY A 175 9.07 -6.94 -0.30
CA GLY A 175 9.87 -6.65 0.89
C GLY A 175 9.11 -6.79 2.20
N ARG A 176 9.83 -7.31 3.22
CA ARG A 176 9.27 -7.62 4.54
C ARG A 176 8.51 -6.45 5.18
N ASP A 177 9.09 -5.24 5.13
CA ASP A 177 8.44 -4.09 5.75
C ASP A 177 7.16 -3.68 5.03
N ASN A 178 7.10 -3.78 3.70
CA ASN A 178 5.89 -3.49 2.96
C ASN A 178 4.78 -4.52 3.24
N TYR A 179 5.13 -5.81 3.35
CA TYR A 179 4.18 -6.85 3.75
C TYR A 179 3.65 -6.61 5.16
N ARG A 180 4.53 -6.20 6.09
CA ARG A 180 4.13 -5.86 7.45
C ARG A 180 3.17 -4.67 7.48
N MET A 181 3.51 -3.58 6.79
CA MET A 181 2.68 -2.36 6.77
C MET A 181 1.31 -2.61 6.13
N ALA A 182 1.28 -3.30 4.99
CA ALA A 182 0.02 -3.67 4.34
C ALA A 182 -0.82 -4.59 5.24
N GLY A 183 -0.17 -5.59 5.87
CA GLY A 183 -0.84 -6.51 6.78
C GLY A 183 -1.43 -5.81 7.99
N GLN A 184 -0.69 -4.88 8.61
CA GLN A 184 -1.18 -4.08 9.74
C GLN A 184 -2.35 -3.19 9.33
N ALA A 185 -2.24 -2.47 8.21
CA ALA A 185 -3.28 -1.56 7.75
C ALA A 185 -4.59 -2.27 7.37
N LEU A 186 -4.49 -3.51 6.88
CA LEU A 186 -5.65 -4.28 6.40
C LEU A 186 -6.13 -5.34 7.40
N GLY A 187 -5.47 -5.48 8.56
CA GLY A 187 -5.79 -6.53 9.53
C GLY A 187 -5.47 -7.94 9.03
N LEU A 188 -4.47 -8.10 8.14
CA LEU A 188 -4.08 -9.35 7.51
C LEU A 188 -2.71 -9.83 7.99
N ASP A 189 -2.55 -11.13 8.21
CA ASP A 189 -1.26 -11.73 8.62
C ASP A 189 -0.36 -12.00 7.41
N LEU A 190 0.04 -10.93 6.71
CA LEU A 190 0.88 -11.03 5.52
C LEU A 190 2.35 -11.36 5.82
N LEU A 191 2.79 -11.23 7.08
CA LEU A 191 4.15 -11.65 7.46
C LEU A 191 4.28 -13.15 7.57
N ASN A 192 3.28 -13.84 8.10
CA ASN A 192 3.32 -15.29 8.25
C ASN A 192 2.74 -16.00 7.02
N LYS A 193 1.81 -15.35 6.31
CA LYS A 193 1.11 -15.85 5.13
C LYS A 193 1.27 -14.91 3.94
N PRO A 194 2.51 -14.71 3.44
CA PRO A 194 2.79 -13.75 2.37
C PRO A 194 2.12 -14.11 1.04
N GLU A 195 1.78 -15.37 0.82
CA GLU A 195 1.04 -15.87 -0.34
C GLU A 195 -0.34 -15.23 -0.48
N LEU A 196 -0.96 -14.79 0.63
CA LEU A 196 -2.24 -14.07 0.59
C LEU A 196 -2.18 -12.80 -0.27
N ALA A 197 -1.00 -12.20 -0.42
CA ALA A 197 -0.85 -11.03 -1.27
C ALA A 197 -1.01 -11.33 -2.78
N ALA A 198 -1.02 -12.60 -3.19
CA ALA A 198 -1.34 -13.05 -4.54
C ALA A 198 -2.82 -13.46 -4.71
N ASP A 199 -3.58 -13.58 -3.62
CA ASP A 199 -5.03 -13.78 -3.72
C ASP A 199 -5.70 -12.54 -4.33
N PRO A 200 -6.55 -12.67 -5.36
CA PRO A 200 -7.12 -11.51 -6.06
C PRO A 200 -7.85 -10.51 -5.16
N ALA A 201 -8.60 -11.01 -4.17
CA ALA A 201 -9.34 -10.13 -3.26
C ALA A 201 -8.40 -9.36 -2.32
N THR A 202 -7.43 -10.04 -1.75
CA THR A 202 -6.38 -9.44 -0.90
C THR A 202 -5.50 -8.48 -1.71
N ALA A 203 -5.11 -8.87 -2.91
CA ALA A 203 -4.31 -8.04 -3.81
C ALA A 203 -5.01 -6.73 -4.19
N ALA A 204 -6.32 -6.75 -4.39
CA ALA A 204 -7.11 -5.55 -4.67
C ALA A 204 -7.16 -4.61 -3.46
N GLN A 205 -7.34 -5.13 -2.25
CA GLN A 205 -7.29 -4.33 -1.02
C GLN A 205 -5.90 -3.71 -0.81
N ILE A 206 -4.84 -4.49 -1.03
CA ILE A 206 -3.44 -4.00 -0.97
C ILE A 206 -3.22 -2.90 -2.00
N ALA A 207 -3.74 -3.04 -3.22
CA ALA A 207 -3.61 -2.04 -4.27
C ALA A 207 -4.30 -0.72 -3.90
N VAL A 208 -5.50 -0.78 -3.34
CA VAL A 208 -6.24 0.39 -2.85
C VAL A 208 -5.49 1.07 -1.69
N TRP A 209 -5.07 0.31 -0.70
CA TRP A 209 -4.29 0.84 0.42
C TRP A 209 -3.00 1.54 -0.06
N PHE A 210 -2.25 0.90 -0.94
CA PHE A 210 -1.03 1.48 -1.51
C PHE A 210 -1.33 2.77 -2.27
N TRP A 211 -2.36 2.76 -3.11
CA TRP A 211 -2.79 3.91 -3.87
C TRP A 211 -3.10 5.11 -2.98
N GLN A 212 -3.98 4.93 -2.01
CA GLN A 212 -4.40 6.00 -1.10
C GLN A 212 -3.21 6.61 -0.34
N ASN A 213 -2.25 5.78 0.07
CA ASN A 213 -1.03 6.26 0.72
C ASN A 213 -0.12 7.06 -0.22
N LYS A 214 0.00 6.63 -1.48
CA LYS A 214 0.87 7.31 -2.46
C LYS A 214 0.27 8.59 -3.03
N THR A 215 -1.04 8.63 -3.16
CA THR A 215 -1.74 9.70 -3.88
C THR A 215 -2.45 10.71 -2.97
N LYS A 216 -2.38 10.56 -1.65
CA LYS A 216 -3.08 11.40 -0.65
C LYS A 216 -2.93 12.91 -0.87
N ASN A 217 -1.82 13.36 -1.44
CA ASN A 217 -1.53 14.78 -1.69
C ASN A 217 -1.73 15.18 -3.17
N ILE A 218 -2.33 14.31 -3.99
CA ILE A 218 -2.67 14.64 -5.37
C ILE A 218 -4.05 15.28 -5.40
N THR A 219 -4.12 16.50 -5.96
CA THR A 219 -5.36 17.23 -6.15
C THR A 219 -5.84 17.23 -7.60
N ASN A 220 -4.96 16.90 -8.54
CA ASN A 220 -5.27 16.85 -9.97
C ASN A 220 -4.88 15.48 -10.55
N PHE A 221 -5.85 14.61 -10.69
CA PHE A 221 -5.71 13.29 -11.30
C PHE A 221 -5.76 13.29 -12.84
N ALA A 222 -5.98 14.43 -13.50
CA ALA A 222 -5.83 14.53 -14.96
C ALA A 222 -4.36 14.49 -15.40
N ASP A 223 -3.41 14.84 -14.52
CA ASP A 223 -1.98 14.82 -14.82
C ASP A 223 -1.34 13.45 -14.52
N THR A 224 -1.37 12.57 -15.53
CA THR A 224 -0.77 11.24 -15.43
C THR A 224 0.72 11.27 -15.08
N LYS A 225 1.47 12.31 -15.48
CA LYS A 225 2.90 12.43 -15.16
C LYS A 225 3.11 12.59 -13.66
N THR A 226 2.36 13.49 -13.03
CA THR A 226 2.39 13.70 -11.58
C THR A 226 1.97 12.43 -10.83
N VAL A 227 0.88 11.77 -11.25
CA VAL A 227 0.43 10.51 -10.65
C VAL A 227 1.51 9.43 -10.81
N THR A 228 2.03 9.25 -12.02
CA THR A 228 3.10 8.27 -12.28
C THR A 228 4.33 8.55 -11.43
N HIS A 229 4.72 9.81 -11.26
CA HIS A 229 5.89 10.15 -10.44
C HIS A 229 5.70 9.71 -8.97
N LYS A 230 4.50 9.78 -8.43
CA LYS A 230 4.18 9.27 -7.08
C LYS A 230 4.26 7.74 -6.98
N ILE A 231 3.86 7.04 -8.03
CA ILE A 231 3.89 5.57 -8.09
C ILE A 231 5.29 5.09 -8.50
N ASN A 232 5.90 5.73 -9.49
CA ASN A 232 7.20 5.41 -10.07
C ASN A 232 7.99 6.69 -10.38
N PRO A 233 8.85 7.18 -9.45
CA PRO A 233 9.63 8.41 -9.64
C PRO A 233 10.50 8.41 -10.89
N ALA A 234 10.94 7.24 -11.37
CA ALA A 234 11.69 7.11 -12.62
C ALA A 234 10.83 7.27 -13.88
N LEU A 235 9.51 7.49 -13.74
CA LEU A 235 8.54 7.64 -14.83
C LEU A 235 8.57 6.50 -15.87
N LYS A 236 8.94 5.29 -15.45
CA LYS A 236 8.96 4.13 -16.35
C LYS A 236 7.55 3.82 -16.85
N GLY A 237 7.42 3.61 -18.15
CA GLY A 237 6.15 3.33 -18.79
C GLY A 237 5.18 4.50 -18.83
N LEU A 238 5.65 5.76 -18.70
CA LEU A 238 4.76 6.94 -18.67
C LEU A 238 3.83 6.98 -19.88
N LYS A 239 4.33 6.70 -21.09
CA LYS A 239 3.52 6.71 -22.31
C LYS A 239 2.38 5.69 -22.22
N ASP A 240 2.67 4.45 -21.87
CA ASP A 240 1.68 3.38 -21.73
C ASP A 240 0.61 3.76 -20.66
N ARG A 241 1.04 4.30 -19.53
CA ARG A 241 0.12 4.79 -18.47
C ARG A 241 -0.77 5.94 -18.94
N GLN A 242 -0.27 6.82 -19.81
CA GLN A 242 -1.04 7.89 -20.43
C GLN A 242 -2.07 7.34 -21.43
N GLU A 243 -1.69 6.36 -22.23
CA GLU A 243 -2.58 5.67 -23.16
C GLU A 243 -3.70 4.94 -22.41
N ASN A 244 -3.37 4.19 -21.36
CA ASN A 244 -4.33 3.52 -20.50
C ASN A 244 -5.26 4.52 -19.80
N PHE A 245 -4.73 5.63 -19.29
CA PHE A 245 -5.57 6.68 -18.67
C PHE A 245 -6.55 7.30 -19.67
N ALA A 246 -6.12 7.57 -20.89
CA ALA A 246 -6.99 8.10 -21.95
C ALA A 246 -8.10 7.10 -22.31
N GLU A 247 -7.79 5.80 -22.37
CA GLU A 247 -8.76 4.73 -22.59
C GLU A 247 -9.82 4.71 -21.49
N TYR A 248 -9.42 4.64 -20.20
CA TYR A 248 -10.36 4.65 -19.09
C TYR A 248 -11.13 5.97 -18.95
N SER A 249 -10.51 7.11 -19.23
CA SER A 249 -11.18 8.40 -19.21
C SER A 249 -12.32 8.46 -20.25
N LYS A 250 -12.07 7.96 -21.46
CA LYS A 250 -13.10 7.84 -22.50
C LYS A 250 -14.20 6.88 -22.08
N LEU A 251 -13.83 5.73 -21.51
CA LEU A 251 -14.77 4.71 -21.06
C LEU A 251 -15.70 5.23 -19.96
N PHE A 252 -15.16 5.95 -18.99
CA PHE A 252 -15.93 6.56 -17.91
C PHE A 252 -16.56 7.91 -18.25
N LYS A 253 -16.45 8.36 -19.52
CA LYS A 253 -16.98 9.65 -20.01
C LYS A 253 -16.51 10.83 -19.18
N LEU A 254 -15.23 10.83 -18.81
CA LEU A 254 -14.63 11.92 -18.06
C LEU A 254 -14.23 13.05 -19.02
N SER A 255 -14.58 14.27 -18.67
CA SER A 255 -14.21 15.50 -19.40
C SER A 255 -12.86 16.04 -18.91
#